data_51907f7742e5e8b394f575bc7b35ae0f
#
_entry.id   51907f7742e5e8b394f575bc7b35ae0f
#
_cell.length_a   1.000
_cell.length_b   1.000
_cell.length_c   1.000
_cell.angle_alpha   90.00
_cell.angle_beta   90.00
_cell.angle_gamma   90.00
#
_symmetry.space_group_name_H-M   'P 1'
#
loop_
_entity.id
_entity.type
_entity.pdbx_description
1 polymer ?
#
loop_
_entity_poly.entity_id
_entity_poly.type
_entity_poly.pdbx_seq_one_letter_code
_entity_poly.pdbx_strand_id
1 'polypeptide(L)'
;MKTRTETTTLPPREFTVDTGRTTVKIGQGHGLAVISGPCVIDSRELIMTTARALAELSQKVGMPMIFKSSYEKDNRGSEKNWTGPMADDGLKILAEVKKEFGLP
;
A
#
# COMPACT_ATOMS: atom_id res chain seq x y z
N MET A 1 16.55 27.41 28.30
CA MET A 1 16.57 26.08 27.73
C MET A 1 15.81 26.06 26.42
N LYS A 2 16.41 25.47 25.42
CA LYS A 2 15.71 25.29 24.17
C LYS A 2 14.60 24.23 24.27
N THR A 3 13.46 24.56 23.81
CA THR A 3 12.34 23.65 23.81
C THR A 3 12.34 22.83 22.52
N ARG A 4 11.48 21.82 22.46
CA ARG A 4 11.33 20.99 21.27
C ARG A 4 10.87 21.79 20.04
N THR A 5 10.20 22.92 20.24
CA THR A 5 9.78 23.78 19.16
C THR A 5 10.93 24.30 18.32
N GLU A 6 12.08 24.45 18.92
CA GLU A 6 13.25 24.94 18.19
C GLU A 6 13.82 23.89 17.24
N THR A 7 13.54 22.60 17.48
CA THR A 7 13.96 21.52 16.61
C THR A 7 12.97 21.28 15.48
N THR A 8 11.81 21.96 15.50
CA THR A 8 10.78 21.79 14.47
C THR A 8 10.74 22.97 13.51
N THR A 9 11.91 23.61 13.29
CA THR A 9 12.01 24.71 12.33
C THR A 9 11.93 24.25 10.89
N LEU A 10 12.19 22.95 10.66
CA LEU A 10 12.03 22.37 9.32
C LEU A 10 10.55 22.26 8.97
N PRO A 11 10.19 22.52 7.72
CA PRO A 11 8.80 22.35 7.31
C PRO A 11 8.35 20.91 7.48
N PRO A 12 7.08 20.68 7.78
CA PRO A 12 6.54 19.31 7.86
C PRO A 12 6.77 18.57 6.55
N ARG A 13 7.15 17.32 6.65
CA ARG A 13 7.28 16.48 5.48
C ARG A 13 5.93 15.85 5.17
N GLU A 14 5.54 15.96 3.94
CA GLU A 14 4.29 15.42 3.45
C GLU A 14 4.54 14.67 2.14
N PHE A 15 3.94 13.51 2.03
CA PHE A 15 3.96 12.73 0.80
C PHE A 15 2.53 12.52 0.33
N THR A 16 2.31 12.60 -0.95
CA THR A 16 1.01 12.38 -1.55
C THR A 16 1.10 11.25 -2.55
N VAL A 17 0.21 10.28 -2.42
CA VAL A 17 0.04 9.21 -3.40
C VAL A 17 -1.34 9.39 -4.02
N ASP A 18 -1.38 9.59 -5.32
CA ASP A 18 -2.61 9.92 -6.02
C ASP A 18 -2.81 9.02 -7.23
N THR A 19 -3.96 8.37 -7.29
CA THR A 19 -4.32 7.48 -8.40
C THR A 19 -5.25 8.16 -9.41
N GLY A 20 -5.64 9.40 -9.15
CA GLY A 20 -6.70 10.06 -9.90
C GLY A 20 -8.10 9.80 -9.34
N ARG A 21 -8.28 8.72 -8.58
CA ARG A 21 -9.54 8.38 -7.90
C ARG A 21 -9.42 8.54 -6.40
N THR A 22 -8.24 8.26 -5.87
CA THR A 22 -7.98 8.25 -4.44
C THR A 22 -6.67 8.98 -4.18
N THR A 23 -6.66 9.82 -3.17
CA THR A 23 -5.47 10.51 -2.72
C THR A 23 -5.19 10.11 -1.28
N VAL A 24 -3.97 9.65 -1.03
CA VAL A 24 -3.51 9.34 0.32
C VAL A 24 -2.37 10.28 0.67
N LYS A 25 -2.56 11.02 1.75
CA LYS A 25 -1.55 11.95 2.26
C LYS A 25 -0.90 11.36 3.50
N ILE A 26 0.41 11.34 3.51
CA ILE A 26 1.22 10.76 4.57
C ILE A 26 2.16 11.83 5.08
N GLY A 27 2.19 12.01 6.38
CA GLY A 27 3.13 12.93 6.97
C GLY A 27 2.55 13.72 8.11
N GLN A 28 3.31 14.70 8.54
CA GLN A 28 2.97 15.53 9.67
C GLN A 28 1.71 16.34 9.37
N GLY A 29 0.77 16.33 10.31
CA GLY A 29 -0.49 17.05 10.15
C GLY A 29 -1.60 16.19 9.57
N HIS A 30 -1.31 14.97 9.15
CA HIS A 30 -2.30 14.03 8.65
C HIS A 30 -2.48 12.87 9.61
N GLY A 31 -3.64 12.23 9.54
CA GLY A 31 -3.91 11.02 10.31
C GLY A 31 -3.13 9.82 9.78
N LEU A 32 -3.38 8.68 10.39
CA LEU A 32 -2.71 7.44 9.97
C LEU A 32 -3.14 7.04 8.56
N ALA A 33 -2.19 6.57 7.79
CA ALA A 33 -2.45 5.85 6.54
C ALA A 33 -2.01 4.41 6.74
N VAL A 34 -2.76 3.47 6.18
CA VAL A 34 -2.47 2.05 6.31
C VAL A 34 -1.89 1.52 5.02
N ILE A 35 -0.80 0.79 5.12
CA ILE A 35 -0.24 0.04 4.00
C ILE A 35 -0.50 -1.42 4.28
N SER A 36 -1.31 -2.06 3.47
CA SER A 36 -1.79 -3.40 3.74
C SER A 36 -2.00 -4.22 2.47
N GLY A 37 -1.85 -5.51 2.60
CA GLY A 37 -2.06 -6.46 1.53
C GLY A 37 -1.33 -7.77 1.80
N PRO A 38 -1.60 -8.82 1.00
CA PRO A 38 -0.90 -10.09 1.15
C PRO A 38 0.61 -9.92 0.99
N CYS A 39 1.36 -10.67 1.76
CA CYS A 39 2.82 -10.62 1.75
C CYS A 39 3.40 -10.82 0.34
N VAL A 40 2.81 -11.73 -0.43
CA VAL A 40 3.24 -12.02 -1.79
C VAL A 40 1.99 -12.30 -2.65
N ILE A 41 2.11 -12.07 -3.95
CA ILE A 41 1.05 -12.37 -4.89
C ILE A 41 1.03 -13.87 -5.15
N ASP A 42 0.14 -14.59 -4.45
CA ASP A 42 -0.02 -16.04 -4.64
C ASP A 42 -0.90 -16.34 -5.86
N SER A 43 -1.94 -15.55 -6.07
CA SER A 43 -2.79 -15.67 -7.24
C SER A 43 -3.49 -14.34 -7.51
N ARG A 44 -3.90 -14.12 -8.75
CA ARG A 44 -4.68 -12.94 -9.10
C ARG A 44 -6.01 -12.90 -8.33
N GLU A 45 -6.68 -14.05 -8.22
CA GLU A 45 -7.95 -14.14 -7.49
C GLU A 45 -7.82 -13.71 -6.04
N LEU A 46 -6.80 -14.20 -5.35
CA LEU A 46 -6.56 -13.86 -3.96
C LEU A 46 -6.30 -12.36 -3.80
N ILE A 47 -5.49 -11.79 -4.69
CA ILE A 47 -5.19 -10.37 -4.67
C ILE A 47 -6.46 -9.54 -4.89
N MET A 48 -7.26 -9.89 -5.88
CA MET A 48 -8.47 -9.10 -6.19
C MET A 48 -9.50 -9.20 -5.07
N THR A 49 -9.67 -10.38 -4.49
CA THR A 49 -10.59 -10.58 -3.36
C THR A 49 -10.14 -9.78 -2.14
N THR A 50 -8.86 -9.85 -1.82
CA THR A 50 -8.28 -9.12 -0.68
C THR A 50 -8.37 -7.61 -0.89
N ALA A 51 -8.03 -7.15 -2.09
CA ALA A 51 -8.07 -5.72 -2.41
C ALA A 51 -9.50 -5.17 -2.31
N ARG A 52 -10.49 -5.92 -2.76
CA ARG A 52 -11.89 -5.52 -2.62
C ARG A 52 -12.27 -5.35 -1.16
N ALA A 53 -11.93 -6.34 -0.33
CA ALA A 53 -12.24 -6.29 1.10
C ALA A 53 -11.55 -5.11 1.78
N LEU A 54 -10.30 -4.84 1.43
CA LEU A 54 -9.56 -3.72 1.99
C LEU A 54 -10.12 -2.37 1.53
N ALA A 55 -10.54 -2.27 0.27
CA ALA A 55 -11.17 -1.06 -0.24
C ALA A 55 -12.48 -0.76 0.48
N GLU A 56 -13.31 -1.77 0.68
CA GLU A 56 -14.57 -1.63 1.41
C GLU A 56 -14.32 -1.25 2.87
N LEU A 57 -13.35 -1.89 3.51
CA LEU A 57 -12.98 -1.57 4.88
C LEU A 57 -12.46 -0.14 5.01
N SER A 58 -11.61 0.28 4.09
CA SER A 58 -11.08 1.65 4.06
C SER A 58 -12.20 2.68 4.02
N GLN A 59 -13.20 2.47 3.18
CA GLN A 59 -14.34 3.36 3.09
C GLN A 59 -15.18 3.33 4.36
N LYS A 60 -15.41 2.13 4.89
CA LYS A 60 -16.27 1.94 6.07
C LYS A 60 -15.71 2.64 7.31
N VAL A 61 -14.41 2.54 7.52
CA VAL A 61 -13.75 3.13 8.70
C VAL A 61 -13.15 4.50 8.43
N GLY A 62 -13.16 4.96 7.18
CA GLY A 62 -12.59 6.26 6.83
C GLY A 62 -11.07 6.32 6.95
N MET A 63 -10.39 5.19 6.75
CA MET A 63 -8.94 5.10 6.89
C MET A 63 -8.28 5.09 5.51
N PRO A 64 -7.41 6.05 5.20
CA PRO A 64 -6.66 6.02 3.94
C PRO A 64 -5.80 4.76 3.84
N MET A 65 -5.81 4.11 2.69
CA MET A 65 -5.15 2.83 2.53
C MET A 65 -4.39 2.75 1.22
N ILE A 66 -3.17 2.22 1.30
CA ILE A 66 -2.33 1.87 0.17
C ILE A 66 -2.25 0.35 0.13
N PHE A 67 -2.57 -0.23 -1.01
CA PHE A 67 -2.47 -1.67 -1.19
C PHE A 67 -1.03 -2.06 -1.48
N LYS A 68 -0.53 -3.03 -0.75
CA LYS A 68 0.84 -3.53 -0.93
C LYS A 68 0.84 -5.04 -1.04
N SER A 69 1.56 -5.54 -2.04
CA SER A 69 1.89 -6.96 -2.12
C SER A 69 3.18 -7.10 -2.93
N SER A 70 4.01 -8.05 -2.55
CA SER A 70 5.25 -8.27 -3.27
C SER A 70 5.00 -9.15 -4.49
N TYR A 71 5.58 -8.79 -5.62
CA TYR A 71 5.53 -9.63 -6.81
C TYR A 71 6.56 -10.76 -6.73
N GLU A 72 7.57 -10.64 -5.89
CA GLU A 72 8.61 -11.64 -5.75
C GLU A 72 9.19 -11.61 -4.35
N LYS A 73 9.47 -12.77 -3.79
CA LYS A 73 10.13 -12.93 -2.50
C LYS A 73 11.37 -13.82 -2.65
N ASP A 74 12.51 -13.26 -2.38
CA ASP A 74 13.78 -14.00 -2.38
C ASP A 74 14.23 -14.39 -0.97
N ASN A 75 13.48 -14.03 0.06
CA ASN A 75 13.75 -14.36 1.45
C ASN A 75 13.03 -15.61 1.95
N ARG A 76 12.42 -16.38 1.07
CA ARG A 76 11.80 -17.64 1.43
C ARG A 76 12.86 -18.72 1.59
N GLY A 77 12.73 -19.52 2.64
CA GLY A 77 13.77 -20.45 3.06
C GLY A 77 13.95 -21.70 2.21
N SER A 78 13.23 -21.86 1.12
CA SER A 78 13.30 -23.03 0.26
C SER A 78 12.97 -22.68 -1.18
N GLU A 79 13.72 -23.26 -2.12
CA GLU A 79 13.42 -23.10 -3.55
C GLU A 79 12.06 -23.65 -3.95
N LYS A 80 11.51 -24.55 -3.14
CA LYS A 80 10.18 -25.13 -3.39
C LYS A 80 9.04 -24.21 -2.96
N ASN A 81 9.34 -23.19 -2.15
CA ASN A 81 8.31 -22.25 -1.73
C ASN A 81 8.00 -21.29 -2.88
N TRP A 82 6.72 -20.98 -2.99
CA TRP A 82 6.29 -19.98 -3.96
C TRP A 82 6.84 -18.60 -3.57
N THR A 83 7.59 -18.00 -4.47
CA THR A 83 8.21 -16.69 -4.23
C THR A 83 7.48 -15.55 -4.92
N GLY A 84 6.46 -15.86 -5.71
CA GLY A 84 5.65 -14.87 -6.40
C GLY A 84 5.77 -14.97 -7.92
N PRO A 85 4.93 -14.26 -8.66
CA PRO A 85 5.02 -14.19 -10.10
C PRO A 85 6.24 -13.39 -10.54
N MET A 86 6.57 -13.44 -11.83
CA MET A 86 7.57 -12.54 -12.38
C MET A 86 7.11 -11.08 -12.26
N ALA A 87 8.07 -10.17 -12.24
CA ALA A 87 7.78 -8.75 -12.01
C ALA A 87 6.71 -8.20 -12.96
N ASP A 88 6.79 -8.53 -14.24
CA ASP A 88 5.83 -8.02 -15.23
C ASP A 88 4.40 -8.47 -14.92
N ASP A 89 4.21 -9.74 -14.59
CA ASP A 89 2.89 -10.28 -14.26
C ASP A 89 2.38 -9.71 -12.95
N GLY A 90 3.25 -9.60 -11.95
CA GLY A 90 2.90 -9.03 -10.66
C GLY A 90 2.48 -7.56 -10.77
N LEU A 91 3.20 -6.78 -11.54
CA LEU A 91 2.86 -5.37 -11.75
C LEU A 91 1.54 -5.20 -12.49
N LYS A 92 1.22 -6.10 -13.41
CA LYS A 92 -0.08 -6.08 -14.11
C LYS A 92 -1.22 -6.32 -13.13
N ILE A 93 -1.06 -7.27 -12.21
CA ILE A 93 -2.07 -7.57 -11.19
C ILE A 93 -2.26 -6.35 -10.28
N LEU A 94 -1.18 -5.73 -9.84
CA LEU A 94 -1.26 -4.53 -9.00
C LEU A 94 -1.91 -3.37 -9.74
N ALA A 95 -1.64 -3.23 -11.04
CA ALA A 95 -2.29 -2.22 -11.87
C ALA A 95 -3.80 -2.46 -11.97
N GLU A 96 -4.23 -3.72 -12.02
CA GLU A 96 -5.65 -4.05 -11.99
C GLU A 96 -6.31 -3.65 -10.67
N VAL A 97 -5.64 -3.86 -9.54
CA VAL A 97 -6.14 -3.42 -8.23
C VAL A 97 -6.36 -1.92 -8.23
N LYS A 98 -5.38 -1.18 -8.70
CA LYS A 98 -5.46 0.28 -8.77
C LYS A 98 -6.62 0.73 -9.65
N LYS A 99 -6.77 0.11 -10.81
CA LYS A 99 -7.82 0.45 -11.78
C LYS A 99 -9.20 0.10 -11.25
N GLU A 100 -9.35 -1.09 -10.69
CA GLU A 100 -10.65 -1.62 -10.26
C GLU A 100 -11.16 -0.96 -8.97
N PHE A 101 -10.30 -0.84 -7.98
CA PHE A 101 -10.68 -0.40 -6.64
C PHE A 101 -10.22 1.01 -6.30
N GLY A 102 -9.39 1.62 -7.12
CA GLY A 102 -8.86 2.95 -6.86
C GLY A 102 -7.84 3.00 -5.72
N LEU A 103 -7.33 1.85 -5.28
CA LEU A 103 -6.32 1.80 -4.23
C LEU A 103 -4.93 2.11 -4.82
N PRO A 104 -4.18 3.05 -4.20
CA PRO A 104 -2.77 3.23 -4.56
C PRO A 104 -1.96 2.02 -4.22
#